data_8a77843a6884245a53e2e2d23035416d
#
_entry.id   8a77843a6884245a53e2e2d23035416d
#
_cell.length_a   1.000
_cell.length_b   1.000
_cell.length_c   1.000
_cell.angle_alpha   90.00
_cell.angle_beta   90.00
_cell.angle_gamma   90.00
#
_symmetry.space_group_name_H-M   'P 1'
#
loop_
_entity.id
_entity.type
_entity.pdbx_description
1 polymer ?
#
loop_
_entity_poly.entity_id
_entity_poly.type
_entity_poly.pdbx_seq_one_letter_code
_entity_poly.pdbx_strand_id
1 'polypeptide(L)'
;MRIVYCTDSVCHAGGIQRITIAKANALADIEGNEVWIVVTDNKRPKPVLPISGKVHLVDLDVNYYEDDWKSRLHVLKGIFVKRREHKRKLQQFLNTISPDIVISTGTSEKNFVPRMKVASSPSFIREIHFTSNYRQLAANGWFEKLSAWAGDIIDYHYYIREYDKIVVLTDEDKQLHWKKNDKVEVIPNPLTTEHSKRSTLKNKTVITAGRLTAQKNFASLISVWKIVNKSHPDWKIEVWGEGNLKTELQHQIDSSGLTDSVLLMGYTNNIITKFAEASIFVCSSSFEGFGLVIVEAMSCGLPVVSYSCPCGPKDIISEGDDGFLVPVGDETGLASQITYLIKNETLRLQMGNFSYLRSQAYSMSRIISIWESLFIELTQNSRIIAS
;
A
#
# COMPACT_ATOMS: atom_id res chain seq x y z
N MET A 1 2.93 -25.29 6.91
CA MET A 1 1.97 -25.02 5.82
C MET A 1 2.72 -24.61 4.57
N ARG A 2 2.19 -24.95 3.37
CA ARG A 2 2.71 -24.52 2.08
C ARG A 2 1.92 -23.33 1.57
N ILE A 3 2.56 -22.17 1.49
CA ILE A 3 1.94 -20.89 1.19
C ILE A 3 2.51 -20.33 -0.11
N VAL A 4 1.65 -19.98 -1.07
CA VAL A 4 2.05 -19.45 -2.37
C VAL A 4 1.48 -18.05 -2.58
N TYR A 5 2.35 -17.07 -2.72
CA TYR A 5 1.98 -15.73 -3.18
C TYR A 5 2.08 -15.65 -4.71
N CYS A 6 1.01 -15.21 -5.36
CA CYS A 6 0.99 -14.89 -6.79
C CYS A 6 0.97 -13.36 -6.95
N THR A 7 1.94 -12.82 -7.69
CA THR A 7 2.06 -11.38 -7.96
C THR A 7 2.65 -11.13 -9.35
N ASP A 8 2.47 -9.94 -9.89
CA ASP A 8 2.97 -9.63 -11.24
C ASP A 8 4.51 -9.58 -11.27
N SER A 9 5.14 -8.93 -10.28
CA SER A 9 6.59 -8.76 -10.19
C SER A 9 7.02 -8.40 -8.76
N VAL A 10 8.28 -8.62 -8.41
CA VAL A 10 8.91 -8.18 -7.14
C VAL A 10 9.96 -7.07 -7.34
N CYS A 11 10.17 -6.62 -8.56
CA CYS A 11 11.26 -5.70 -8.93
C CYS A 11 10.83 -4.23 -9.04
N HIS A 12 9.54 -3.92 -9.01
CA HIS A 12 9.05 -2.55 -9.09
C HIS A 12 9.01 -1.91 -7.70
N ALA A 13 9.47 -0.65 -7.60
CA ALA A 13 9.42 0.11 -6.35
C ALA A 13 7.99 0.53 -6.01
N GLY A 14 7.17 -0.42 -5.57
CA GLY A 14 5.77 -0.22 -5.15
C GLY A 14 5.51 -0.77 -3.74
N GLY A 15 4.46 -0.25 -3.10
CA GLY A 15 4.05 -0.71 -1.77
C GLY A 15 3.70 -2.19 -1.74
N ILE A 16 3.00 -2.70 -2.78
CA ILE A 16 2.57 -4.10 -2.89
C ILE A 16 3.77 -5.05 -2.84
N GLN A 17 4.78 -4.79 -3.68
CA GLN A 17 5.97 -5.64 -3.78
C GLN A 17 6.73 -5.69 -2.45
N ARG A 18 6.92 -4.52 -1.81
CA ARG A 18 7.57 -4.44 -0.49
C ARG A 18 6.81 -5.25 0.57
N ILE A 19 5.49 -5.10 0.63
CA ILE A 19 4.64 -5.80 1.59
C ILE A 19 4.63 -7.30 1.32
N THR A 20 4.49 -7.73 0.07
CA THR A 20 4.48 -9.16 -0.30
C THR A 20 5.79 -9.83 0.11
N ILE A 21 6.95 -9.22 -0.22
CA ILE A 21 8.26 -9.77 0.17
C ILE A 21 8.40 -9.80 1.70
N ALA A 22 8.05 -8.71 2.39
CA ALA A 22 8.21 -8.62 3.84
C ALA A 22 7.36 -9.67 4.57
N LYS A 23 6.09 -9.86 4.17
CA LYS A 23 5.22 -10.90 4.73
C LYS A 23 5.72 -12.31 4.38
N ALA A 24 6.13 -12.56 3.15
CA ALA A 24 6.68 -13.85 2.75
C ALA A 24 7.92 -14.23 3.57
N ASN A 25 8.84 -13.27 3.78
CA ASN A 25 10.01 -13.48 4.63
C ASN A 25 9.61 -13.84 6.06
N ALA A 26 8.70 -13.07 6.66
CA ALA A 26 8.25 -13.29 8.04
C ALA A 26 7.50 -14.63 8.21
N LEU A 27 6.66 -15.00 7.24
CA LEU A 27 5.97 -16.31 7.25
C LEU A 27 6.94 -17.49 7.07
N ALA A 28 8.00 -17.32 6.28
CA ALA A 28 9.02 -18.36 6.09
C ALA A 28 9.95 -18.53 7.30
N ASP A 29 9.98 -17.58 8.22
CA ASP A 29 10.70 -17.70 9.49
C ASP A 29 9.95 -18.54 10.53
N ILE A 30 8.67 -18.81 10.33
CA ILE A 30 7.84 -19.64 11.19
C ILE A 30 8.11 -21.11 10.88
N GLU A 31 8.44 -21.89 11.91
CA GLU A 31 8.74 -23.31 11.77
C GLU A 31 7.56 -24.09 11.17
N GLY A 32 7.86 -24.95 10.21
CA GLY A 32 6.86 -25.75 9.49
C GLY A 32 6.16 -25.03 8.34
N ASN A 33 6.52 -23.78 8.04
CA ASN A 33 6.06 -23.09 6.85
C ASN A 33 7.08 -23.20 5.70
N GLU A 34 6.57 -23.49 4.51
CA GLU A 34 7.28 -23.37 3.23
C GLU A 34 6.58 -22.28 2.41
N VAL A 35 7.33 -21.27 1.94
CA VAL A 35 6.74 -20.08 1.29
C VAL A 35 7.33 -19.85 -0.09
N TRP A 36 6.46 -19.66 -1.07
CA TRP A 36 6.81 -19.32 -2.45
C TRP A 36 6.26 -17.96 -2.85
N ILE A 37 7.04 -17.22 -3.61
CA ILE A 37 6.58 -16.06 -4.38
C ILE A 37 6.67 -16.43 -5.85
N VAL A 38 5.52 -16.46 -6.52
CA VAL A 38 5.40 -16.76 -7.94
C VAL A 38 5.13 -15.47 -8.70
N VAL A 39 5.98 -15.15 -9.66
CA VAL A 39 5.90 -13.94 -10.47
C VAL A 39 5.72 -14.28 -11.95
N THR A 40 5.20 -13.33 -12.72
CA THR A 40 5.00 -13.46 -14.17
C THR A 40 6.01 -12.66 -15.00
N ASP A 41 6.68 -11.69 -14.36
CA ASP A 41 7.62 -10.80 -15.03
C ASP A 41 8.71 -10.36 -14.05
N ASN A 42 9.89 -10.93 -14.18
CA ASN A 42 11.04 -10.67 -13.32
C ASN A 42 12.29 -10.22 -14.11
N LYS A 43 12.10 -9.58 -15.26
CA LYS A 43 13.21 -9.15 -16.14
C LYS A 43 14.10 -8.05 -15.57
N ARG A 44 13.74 -7.44 -14.46
CA ARG A 44 14.55 -6.43 -13.77
C ARG A 44 15.49 -7.10 -12.78
N PRO A 45 16.75 -6.61 -12.65
CA PRO A 45 17.83 -7.37 -12.03
C PRO A 45 17.76 -7.55 -10.51
N LYS A 46 16.90 -6.81 -9.78
CA LYS A 46 16.85 -6.92 -8.30
C LYS A 46 15.45 -6.72 -7.73
N PRO A 47 15.03 -7.57 -6.78
CA PRO A 47 13.86 -7.32 -5.95
C PRO A 47 13.95 -6.01 -5.17
N VAL A 48 12.79 -5.39 -4.89
CA VAL A 48 12.69 -4.10 -4.16
C VAL A 48 13.13 -4.21 -2.69
N LEU A 49 13.05 -5.40 -2.12
CA LEU A 49 13.61 -5.77 -0.81
C LEU A 49 14.40 -7.08 -0.94
N PRO A 50 15.34 -7.36 -0.03
CA PRO A 50 15.96 -8.67 0.07
C PRO A 50 14.92 -9.78 0.31
N ILE A 51 15.01 -10.85 -0.46
CA ILE A 51 14.21 -12.05 -0.26
C ILE A 51 15.05 -13.02 0.57
N SER A 52 14.48 -13.53 1.66
CA SER A 52 15.11 -14.52 2.54
C SER A 52 15.46 -15.78 1.75
N GLY A 53 16.59 -16.41 2.07
CA GLY A 53 16.95 -17.72 1.52
C GLY A 53 15.96 -18.85 1.85
N LYS A 54 15.02 -18.62 2.78
CA LYS A 54 13.92 -19.54 3.13
C LYS A 54 12.70 -19.39 2.21
N VAL A 55 12.62 -18.31 1.41
CA VAL A 55 11.52 -18.03 0.47
C VAL A 55 11.93 -18.45 -0.93
N HIS A 56 11.12 -19.26 -1.58
CA HIS A 56 11.34 -19.72 -2.94
C HIS A 56 10.75 -18.71 -3.94
N LEU A 57 11.60 -18.02 -4.70
CA LEU A 57 11.15 -17.15 -5.79
C LEU A 57 11.09 -17.95 -7.10
N VAL A 58 9.92 -17.94 -7.75
CA VAL A 58 9.65 -18.65 -9.00
C VAL A 58 9.14 -17.68 -10.05
N ASP A 59 9.83 -17.58 -11.17
CA ASP A 59 9.37 -16.82 -12.33
C ASP A 59 8.72 -17.76 -13.34
N LEU A 60 7.47 -17.48 -13.69
CA LEU A 60 6.75 -18.24 -14.72
C LEU A 60 7.13 -17.79 -16.14
N ASP A 61 7.92 -16.73 -16.27
CA ASP A 61 8.39 -16.20 -17.57
C ASP A 61 7.24 -16.03 -18.59
N VAL A 62 6.19 -15.31 -18.17
CA VAL A 62 5.03 -14.99 -19.02
C VAL A 62 5.22 -13.65 -19.74
N ASN A 63 5.84 -12.69 -19.05
CA ASN A 63 6.28 -11.40 -19.57
C ASN A 63 5.16 -10.57 -20.22
N TYR A 64 4.13 -10.23 -19.46
CA TYR A 64 2.99 -9.44 -19.95
C TYR A 64 3.38 -8.08 -20.54
N TYR A 65 4.44 -7.45 -20.03
CA TYR A 65 4.89 -6.10 -20.44
C TYR A 65 5.75 -6.06 -21.72
N GLU A 66 6.08 -7.20 -22.31
CA GLU A 66 6.89 -7.22 -23.56
C GLU A 66 6.15 -6.65 -24.77
N ASP A 67 4.83 -6.60 -24.74
CA ASP A 67 3.98 -6.23 -25.86
C ASP A 67 3.48 -4.79 -25.82
N ASP A 68 3.90 -3.96 -24.84
CA ASP A 68 3.42 -2.58 -24.65
C ASP A 68 3.69 -1.64 -25.86
N TRP A 69 4.56 -2.04 -26.78
CA TRP A 69 4.95 -1.28 -27.98
C TRP A 69 4.20 -1.68 -29.27
N LYS A 70 3.29 -2.66 -29.19
CA LYS A 70 2.57 -3.20 -30.35
C LYS A 70 1.19 -2.54 -30.52
N SER A 71 0.60 -2.66 -31.72
CA SER A 71 -0.75 -2.13 -31.97
C SER A 71 -1.81 -2.75 -31.04
N ARG A 72 -2.88 -2.00 -30.71
CA ARG A 72 -3.95 -2.41 -29.79
C ARG A 72 -4.53 -3.81 -30.06
N LEU A 73 -4.67 -4.19 -31.33
CA LEU A 73 -5.19 -5.52 -31.71
C LEU A 73 -4.17 -6.65 -31.44
N HIS A 74 -2.88 -6.40 -31.63
CA HIS A 74 -1.83 -7.36 -31.28
C HIS A 74 -1.70 -7.52 -29.78
N VAL A 75 -1.82 -6.42 -29.02
CA VAL A 75 -1.81 -6.43 -27.54
C VAL A 75 -2.95 -7.30 -27.02
N LEU A 76 -4.19 -7.14 -27.52
CA LEU A 76 -5.33 -7.94 -27.07
C LEU A 76 -5.16 -9.44 -27.36
N LYS A 77 -4.71 -9.81 -28.55
CA LYS A 77 -4.39 -11.22 -28.89
C LYS A 77 -3.25 -11.76 -28.03
N GLY A 78 -2.19 -10.97 -27.85
CA GLY A 78 -1.04 -11.31 -27.01
C GLY A 78 -1.44 -11.57 -25.57
N ILE A 79 -2.25 -10.70 -24.97
CA ILE A 79 -2.79 -10.86 -23.60
C ILE A 79 -3.57 -12.17 -23.46
N PHE A 80 -4.40 -12.52 -24.43
CA PHE A 80 -5.18 -13.77 -24.37
C PHE A 80 -4.28 -15.01 -24.40
N VAL A 81 -3.27 -15.05 -25.28
CA VAL A 81 -2.29 -16.14 -25.37
C VAL A 81 -1.47 -16.26 -24.10
N LYS A 82 -0.90 -15.14 -23.63
CA LYS A 82 -0.11 -15.08 -22.39
C LYS A 82 -0.93 -15.48 -21.17
N ARG A 83 -2.21 -15.09 -21.09
CA ARG A 83 -3.10 -15.49 -20.02
C ARG A 83 -3.35 -17.01 -20.00
N ARG A 84 -3.49 -17.64 -21.18
CA ARG A 84 -3.64 -19.09 -21.27
C ARG A 84 -2.34 -19.82 -20.87
N GLU A 85 -1.22 -19.28 -21.27
CA GLU A 85 0.10 -19.79 -20.87
C GLU A 85 0.32 -19.64 -19.35
N HIS A 86 0.06 -18.46 -18.80
CA HIS A 86 0.12 -18.20 -17.38
C HIS A 86 -0.71 -19.20 -16.58
N LYS A 87 -1.98 -19.37 -16.96
CA LYS A 87 -2.86 -20.35 -16.30
C LYS A 87 -2.28 -21.75 -16.34
N ARG A 88 -1.73 -22.20 -17.49
CA ARG A 88 -1.13 -23.53 -17.65
C ARG A 88 0.12 -23.69 -16.76
N LYS A 89 1.06 -22.75 -16.83
CA LYS A 89 2.31 -22.79 -16.05
C LYS A 89 2.02 -22.75 -14.55
N LEU A 90 1.14 -21.86 -14.10
CA LEU A 90 0.74 -21.76 -12.70
C LEU A 90 0.03 -23.03 -12.23
N GLN A 91 -0.87 -23.63 -13.03
CA GLN A 91 -1.54 -24.88 -12.70
C GLN A 91 -0.55 -26.02 -12.47
N GLN A 92 0.44 -26.16 -13.38
CA GLN A 92 1.49 -27.17 -13.27
C GLN A 92 2.31 -26.97 -11.98
N PHE A 93 2.72 -25.74 -11.70
CA PHE A 93 3.47 -25.38 -10.52
C PHE A 93 2.68 -25.72 -9.23
N LEU A 94 1.44 -25.27 -9.13
CA LEU A 94 0.60 -25.52 -7.95
C LEU A 94 0.35 -27.02 -7.71
N ASN A 95 0.16 -27.80 -8.76
CA ASN A 95 0.03 -29.26 -8.65
C ASN A 95 1.32 -29.93 -8.15
N THR A 96 2.49 -29.38 -8.52
CA THR A 96 3.79 -29.91 -8.05
C THR A 96 4.02 -29.61 -6.57
N ILE A 97 3.70 -28.37 -6.15
CA ILE A 97 3.94 -27.91 -4.76
C ILE A 97 2.86 -28.42 -3.81
N SER A 98 1.63 -28.65 -4.31
CA SER A 98 0.47 -29.02 -3.49
C SER A 98 0.28 -28.07 -2.30
N PRO A 99 0.03 -26.75 -2.55
CA PRO A 99 -0.08 -25.75 -1.50
C PRO A 99 -1.33 -25.95 -0.64
N ASP A 100 -1.27 -25.45 0.60
CA ASP A 100 -2.42 -25.31 1.48
C ASP A 100 -3.15 -23.98 1.22
N ILE A 101 -2.39 -22.92 0.96
CA ILE A 101 -2.89 -21.54 0.78
C ILE A 101 -2.30 -20.93 -0.50
N VAL A 102 -3.14 -20.28 -1.30
CA VAL A 102 -2.73 -19.49 -2.47
C VAL A 102 -3.27 -18.08 -2.33
N ILE A 103 -2.37 -17.08 -2.29
CA ILE A 103 -2.69 -15.66 -2.13
C ILE A 103 -2.43 -14.94 -3.44
N SER A 104 -3.47 -14.35 -4.04
CA SER A 104 -3.37 -13.53 -5.24
C SER A 104 -3.31 -12.05 -4.86
N THR A 105 -2.20 -11.39 -5.19
CA THR A 105 -1.99 -9.94 -4.99
C THR A 105 -1.92 -9.18 -6.31
N GLY A 106 -1.56 -9.85 -7.41
CA GLY A 106 -1.39 -9.28 -8.73
C GLY A 106 -2.71 -8.99 -9.45
N THR A 107 -2.60 -8.45 -10.65
CA THR A 107 -3.74 -8.10 -11.50
C THR A 107 -3.98 -9.13 -12.60
N SER A 108 -2.94 -9.82 -13.04
CA SER A 108 -2.95 -10.74 -14.18
C SER A 108 -3.67 -12.06 -13.87
N GLU A 109 -3.52 -12.58 -12.66
CA GLU A 109 -4.03 -13.89 -12.25
C GLU A 109 -5.40 -13.86 -11.55
N LYS A 110 -5.83 -12.71 -11.02
CA LYS A 110 -7.02 -12.56 -10.15
C LYS A 110 -8.31 -13.20 -10.70
N ASN A 111 -8.44 -13.27 -12.03
CA ASN A 111 -9.66 -13.71 -12.69
C ASN A 111 -9.73 -15.23 -12.91
N PHE A 112 -8.65 -15.98 -12.72
CA PHE A 112 -8.65 -17.41 -12.99
C PHE A 112 -8.10 -18.26 -11.83
N VAL A 113 -7.30 -17.68 -10.92
CA VAL A 113 -6.73 -18.41 -9.78
C VAL A 113 -7.79 -19.13 -8.94
N PRO A 114 -8.90 -18.51 -8.51
CA PRO A 114 -9.88 -19.20 -7.65
C PRO A 114 -10.65 -20.31 -8.36
N ARG A 115 -10.52 -20.42 -9.70
CA ARG A 115 -11.15 -21.46 -10.54
C ARG A 115 -10.18 -22.55 -10.97
N MET A 116 -8.97 -22.54 -10.43
CA MET A 116 -7.97 -23.55 -10.76
C MET A 116 -8.27 -24.84 -10.02
N LYS A 117 -8.18 -25.96 -10.74
CA LYS A 117 -8.35 -27.28 -10.15
C LYS A 117 -6.98 -27.79 -9.68
N VAL A 118 -6.62 -27.54 -8.45
CA VAL A 118 -5.37 -27.98 -7.83
C VAL A 118 -5.67 -29.23 -7.00
N ALA A 119 -4.84 -30.27 -7.13
CA ALA A 119 -5.07 -31.58 -6.49
C ALA A 119 -5.12 -31.48 -4.96
N SER A 120 -4.37 -30.56 -4.35
CA SER A 120 -4.39 -30.34 -2.90
C SER A 120 -5.62 -29.56 -2.40
N SER A 121 -6.47 -29.05 -3.32
CA SER A 121 -7.61 -28.22 -2.96
C SER A 121 -7.26 -27.06 -1.99
N PRO A 122 -6.30 -26.19 -2.36
CA PRO A 122 -5.87 -25.10 -1.50
C PRO A 122 -6.98 -24.08 -1.29
N SER A 123 -6.94 -23.35 -0.18
CA SER A 123 -7.76 -22.16 -0.02
C SER A 123 -7.17 -20.98 -0.79
N PHE A 124 -8.03 -20.29 -1.54
CA PHE A 124 -7.67 -19.15 -2.37
C PHE A 124 -8.04 -17.83 -1.68
N ILE A 125 -7.05 -16.97 -1.46
CA ILE A 125 -7.23 -15.66 -0.84
C ILE A 125 -6.94 -14.58 -1.86
N ARG A 126 -7.83 -13.59 -1.98
CA ARG A 126 -7.57 -12.36 -2.72
C ARG A 126 -7.15 -11.25 -1.76
N GLU A 127 -5.95 -10.74 -1.89
CA GLU A 127 -5.49 -9.57 -1.14
C GLU A 127 -5.56 -8.32 -2.01
N ILE A 128 -6.27 -7.28 -1.55
CA ILE A 128 -6.52 -6.03 -2.28
C ILE A 128 -5.74 -4.91 -1.61
N HIS A 129 -4.75 -4.37 -2.33
CA HIS A 129 -3.84 -3.32 -1.82
C HIS A 129 -4.25 -1.89 -2.18
N PHE A 130 -5.32 -1.72 -2.95
CA PHE A 130 -5.89 -0.43 -3.29
C PHE A 130 -7.29 -0.33 -2.71
N THR A 131 -7.80 0.90 -2.53
CA THR A 131 -9.22 1.07 -2.26
C THR A 131 -10.05 0.43 -3.38
N SER A 132 -11.17 -0.18 -3.02
CA SER A 132 -12.01 -0.94 -3.95
C SER A 132 -12.51 -0.12 -5.14
N ASN A 133 -12.69 1.19 -4.97
CA ASN A 133 -13.08 2.11 -6.05
C ASN A 133 -11.88 2.89 -6.67
N TYR A 134 -10.65 2.38 -6.51
CA TYR A 134 -9.44 3.03 -7.02
C TYR A 134 -9.54 3.51 -8.47
N ARG A 135 -10.08 2.67 -9.36
CA ARG A 135 -10.22 3.02 -10.77
C ARG A 135 -11.11 4.25 -10.99
N GLN A 136 -12.19 4.37 -10.21
CA GLN A 136 -13.11 5.49 -10.29
C GLN A 136 -12.49 6.77 -9.74
N LEU A 137 -11.70 6.67 -8.64
CA LEU A 137 -10.98 7.79 -8.04
C LEU A 137 -9.83 8.30 -8.93
N ALA A 138 -9.19 7.40 -9.68
CA ALA A 138 -8.11 7.73 -10.60
C ALA A 138 -8.60 8.20 -11.98
N ALA A 139 -9.88 8.04 -12.31
CA ALA A 139 -10.45 8.36 -13.62
C ALA A 139 -10.65 9.87 -13.82
N ASN A 140 -10.17 10.38 -14.96
CA ASN A 140 -10.34 11.76 -15.40
C ASN A 140 -11.49 11.85 -16.41
N GLY A 141 -12.67 12.18 -15.95
CA GLY A 141 -13.82 12.36 -16.82
C GLY A 141 -14.90 11.29 -16.68
N TRP A 142 -16.12 11.60 -17.19
CA TRP A 142 -17.31 10.78 -16.96
C TRP A 142 -17.27 9.41 -17.67
N PHE A 143 -16.68 9.35 -18.86
CA PHE A 143 -16.53 8.11 -19.64
C PHE A 143 -15.60 7.12 -18.96
N GLU A 144 -14.46 7.60 -18.46
CA GLU A 144 -13.52 6.77 -17.71
C GLU A 144 -14.12 6.29 -16.40
N LYS A 145 -14.87 7.15 -15.69
CA LYS A 145 -15.58 6.78 -14.46
C LYS A 145 -16.62 5.70 -14.72
N LEU A 146 -17.40 5.79 -15.81
CA LEU A 146 -18.38 4.77 -16.17
C LEU A 146 -17.71 3.44 -16.53
N SER A 147 -16.62 3.48 -17.29
CA SER A 147 -15.83 2.29 -17.63
C SER A 147 -15.19 1.65 -16.39
N ALA A 148 -14.66 2.48 -15.48
CA ALA A 148 -14.11 2.04 -14.21
C ALA A 148 -15.18 1.36 -13.33
N TRP A 149 -16.36 1.98 -13.21
CA TRP A 149 -17.50 1.43 -12.47
C TRP A 149 -17.95 0.08 -13.04
N ALA A 150 -18.10 -0.04 -14.36
CA ALA A 150 -18.45 -1.30 -14.99
C ALA A 150 -17.38 -2.38 -14.76
N GLY A 151 -16.10 -2.01 -14.85
CA GLY A 151 -14.98 -2.89 -14.56
C GLY A 151 -14.95 -3.36 -13.10
N ASP A 152 -15.23 -2.49 -12.14
CA ASP A 152 -15.32 -2.81 -10.72
C ASP A 152 -16.48 -3.77 -10.44
N ILE A 153 -17.67 -3.56 -11.04
CA ILE A 153 -18.81 -4.49 -10.92
C ILE A 153 -18.42 -5.89 -11.41
N ILE A 154 -17.79 -6.00 -12.58
CA ILE A 154 -17.36 -7.29 -13.12
C ILE A 154 -16.33 -7.94 -12.20
N ASP A 155 -15.32 -7.19 -11.74
CA ASP A 155 -14.32 -7.73 -10.84
C ASP A 155 -14.94 -8.23 -9.53
N TYR A 156 -15.79 -7.44 -8.87
CA TYR A 156 -16.34 -7.76 -7.56
C TYR A 156 -17.44 -8.82 -7.61
N HIS A 157 -18.38 -8.73 -8.55
CA HIS A 157 -19.51 -9.64 -8.59
C HIS A 157 -19.23 -10.94 -9.34
N TYR A 158 -18.22 -10.98 -10.20
CA TYR A 158 -17.98 -12.16 -11.04
C TYR A 158 -16.68 -12.90 -10.69
N TYR A 159 -15.59 -12.19 -10.43
CA TYR A 159 -14.29 -12.84 -10.19
C TYR A 159 -13.97 -13.00 -8.71
N ILE A 160 -14.13 -11.94 -7.92
CA ILE A 160 -13.64 -11.91 -6.54
C ILE A 160 -14.50 -12.79 -5.63
N ARG A 161 -15.78 -12.93 -5.87
CA ARG A 161 -16.66 -13.81 -5.08
C ARG A 161 -16.27 -15.29 -5.08
N GLU A 162 -15.48 -15.73 -6.04
CA GLU A 162 -15.02 -17.10 -6.17
C GLU A 162 -13.87 -17.45 -5.19
N TYR A 163 -13.22 -16.45 -4.61
CA TYR A 163 -12.23 -16.65 -3.58
C TYR A 163 -12.86 -17.12 -2.27
N ASP A 164 -12.10 -17.90 -1.49
CA ASP A 164 -12.55 -18.36 -0.17
C ASP A 164 -12.56 -17.21 0.83
N LYS A 165 -11.53 -16.34 0.77
CA LYS A 165 -11.46 -15.10 1.55
C LYS A 165 -10.93 -13.95 0.68
N ILE A 166 -11.34 -12.74 1.08
CA ILE A 166 -10.91 -11.49 0.50
C ILE A 166 -10.32 -10.67 1.63
N VAL A 167 -9.09 -10.22 1.49
CA VAL A 167 -8.43 -9.36 2.47
C VAL A 167 -8.35 -7.95 1.91
N VAL A 168 -8.92 -7.00 2.66
CA VAL A 168 -8.80 -5.56 2.44
C VAL A 168 -7.99 -4.94 3.58
N LEU A 169 -7.48 -3.72 3.39
CA LEU A 169 -6.51 -3.14 4.30
C LEU A 169 -7.12 -2.25 5.39
N THR A 170 -8.40 -1.83 5.23
CA THR A 170 -9.05 -0.84 6.07
C THR A 170 -10.50 -1.21 6.37
N ASP A 171 -10.96 -0.86 7.56
CA ASP A 171 -12.38 -1.01 7.93
C ASP A 171 -13.27 -0.09 7.09
N GLU A 172 -12.77 1.11 6.72
CA GLU A 172 -13.52 2.01 5.84
C GLU A 172 -13.79 1.36 4.48
N ASP A 173 -12.80 0.70 3.83
CA ASP A 173 -13.02 0.01 2.56
C ASP A 173 -14.02 -1.14 2.70
N LYS A 174 -13.91 -1.94 3.76
CA LYS A 174 -14.89 -2.99 4.08
C LYS A 174 -16.29 -2.43 4.24
N GLN A 175 -16.45 -1.35 5.00
CA GLN A 175 -17.75 -0.73 5.26
C GLN A 175 -18.39 -0.09 4.02
N LEU A 176 -17.58 0.54 3.17
CA LEU A 176 -18.08 1.23 1.98
C LEU A 176 -18.47 0.27 0.85
N HIS A 177 -17.65 -0.78 0.63
CA HIS A 177 -17.76 -1.60 -0.57
C HIS A 177 -18.17 -3.06 -0.32
N TRP A 178 -18.03 -3.57 0.93
CA TRP A 178 -18.14 -4.99 1.22
C TRP A 178 -19.14 -5.35 2.33
N LYS A 179 -19.99 -4.43 2.78
CA LYS A 179 -20.90 -4.57 3.97
C LYS A 179 -21.66 -5.90 4.07
N LYS A 180 -21.96 -6.54 2.95
CA LYS A 180 -22.78 -7.77 2.89
C LYS A 180 -21.97 -9.01 2.51
N ASN A 181 -20.64 -8.91 2.52
CA ASN A 181 -19.78 -10.01 2.13
C ASN A 181 -18.98 -10.52 3.36
N ASP A 182 -19.41 -11.63 3.90
CA ASP A 182 -18.82 -12.31 5.06
C ASP A 182 -17.46 -12.94 4.79
N LYS A 183 -17.07 -13.06 3.51
CA LYS A 183 -15.73 -13.51 3.13
C LYS A 183 -14.66 -12.42 3.29
N VAL A 184 -15.04 -11.17 3.57
CA VAL A 184 -14.10 -10.05 3.63
C VAL A 184 -13.55 -9.85 5.03
N GLU A 185 -12.24 -9.99 5.14
CA GLU A 185 -11.46 -9.71 6.35
C GLU A 185 -10.65 -8.43 6.20
N VAL A 186 -10.47 -7.72 7.31
CA VAL A 186 -9.59 -6.55 7.36
C VAL A 186 -8.26 -6.96 7.99
N ILE A 187 -7.20 -6.95 7.19
CA ILE A 187 -5.84 -7.19 7.67
C ILE A 187 -4.95 -6.06 7.15
N PRO A 188 -4.54 -5.13 8.01
CA PRO A 188 -3.71 -4.00 7.61
C PRO A 188 -2.34 -4.43 7.10
N ASN A 189 -1.67 -3.55 6.37
CA ASN A 189 -0.29 -3.75 6.01
C ASN A 189 0.63 -3.62 7.22
N PRO A 190 1.63 -4.51 7.38
CA PRO A 190 2.62 -4.40 8.44
C PRO A 190 3.65 -3.29 8.15
N LEU A 191 4.28 -2.78 9.19
CA LEU A 191 5.56 -2.10 9.09
C LEU A 191 6.59 -3.07 8.50
N THR A 192 7.24 -2.65 7.40
CA THR A 192 8.20 -3.50 6.68
C THR A 192 9.62 -3.40 7.22
N THR A 193 9.87 -2.48 8.12
CA THR A 193 11.19 -2.24 8.71
C THR A 193 11.03 -2.03 10.20
N GLU A 194 11.61 -2.92 10.99
CA GLU A 194 11.78 -2.70 12.42
C GLU A 194 12.96 -1.77 12.67
N HIS A 195 12.77 -0.80 13.53
CA HIS A 195 13.82 0.17 13.90
C HIS A 195 13.56 0.73 15.28
N SER A 196 14.64 1.20 15.92
CA SER A 196 14.60 1.88 17.23
C SER A 196 14.67 3.41 17.11
N LYS A 197 14.74 3.95 15.88
CA LYS A 197 14.90 5.38 15.68
C LYS A 197 13.60 6.11 15.95
N ARG A 198 13.63 7.05 16.89
CA ARG A 198 12.52 7.98 17.18
C ARG A 198 12.96 9.42 16.99
N SER A 199 12.04 10.24 16.52
CA SER A 199 12.28 11.68 16.45
C SER A 199 12.31 12.31 17.86
N THR A 200 13.15 13.32 18.01
CA THR A 200 13.11 14.21 19.20
C THR A 200 12.04 15.28 19.10
N LEU A 201 11.44 15.46 17.92
CA LEU A 201 10.43 16.46 17.56
C LEU A 201 10.88 17.92 17.80
N LYS A 202 12.21 18.16 17.85
CA LYS A 202 12.80 19.50 18.08
C LYS A 202 13.18 20.23 16.81
N ASN A 203 13.37 19.49 15.72
CA ASN A 203 13.76 20.09 14.44
C ASN A 203 12.57 20.87 13.84
N LYS A 204 12.85 22.03 13.27
CA LYS A 204 11.83 22.85 12.59
C LYS A 204 11.54 22.31 11.18
N THR A 205 11.20 21.03 11.12
CA THR A 205 10.97 20.32 9.85
C THR A 205 9.65 19.57 9.88
N VAL A 206 8.78 19.92 8.94
CA VAL A 206 7.63 19.11 8.54
C VAL A 206 8.08 18.19 7.43
N ILE A 207 7.56 16.98 7.36
CA ILE A 207 7.97 15.99 6.35
C ILE A 207 6.77 15.29 5.73
N THR A 208 6.90 14.97 4.47
CA THR A 208 5.99 14.07 3.74
C THR A 208 6.78 13.17 2.81
N ALA A 209 6.19 12.02 2.44
CA ALA A 209 6.82 11.11 1.49
C ALA A 209 5.79 10.41 0.60
N GLY A 210 6.14 10.23 -0.68
CA GLY A 210 5.31 9.53 -1.63
C GLY A 210 5.69 9.80 -3.07
N ARG A 211 5.06 9.09 -4.02
CA ARG A 211 5.25 9.36 -5.44
C ARG A 211 4.72 10.74 -5.80
N LEU A 212 5.45 11.52 -6.58
CA LEU A 212 5.02 12.84 -7.05
C LEU A 212 3.96 12.68 -8.17
N THR A 213 2.74 12.36 -7.76
CA THR A 213 1.58 12.09 -8.63
C THR A 213 0.35 12.84 -8.12
N ALA A 214 -0.69 12.97 -8.95
CA ALA A 214 -1.95 13.62 -8.59
C ALA A 214 -2.61 13.01 -7.35
N GLN A 215 -2.48 11.69 -7.13
CA GLN A 215 -3.00 11.00 -5.96
C GLN A 215 -2.46 11.59 -4.64
N LYS A 216 -1.15 11.88 -4.57
CA LYS A 216 -0.50 12.41 -3.36
C LYS A 216 -0.76 13.89 -3.12
N ASN A 217 -1.25 14.60 -4.14
CA ASN A 217 -1.75 15.96 -4.06
C ASN A 217 -0.78 16.98 -3.42
N PHE A 218 0.50 16.86 -3.76
CA PHE A 218 1.52 17.78 -3.23
C PHE A 218 1.33 19.22 -3.70
N ALA A 219 0.59 19.45 -4.79
CA ALA A 219 0.22 20.79 -5.24
C ALA A 219 -0.61 21.54 -4.17
N SER A 220 -1.62 20.86 -3.58
CA SER A 220 -2.36 21.42 -2.45
C SER A 220 -1.47 21.64 -1.22
N LEU A 221 -0.53 20.73 -0.95
CA LEU A 221 0.40 20.87 0.17
C LEU A 221 1.31 22.11 0.03
N ILE A 222 1.74 22.45 -1.19
CA ILE A 222 2.49 23.68 -1.46
C ILE A 222 1.62 24.92 -1.15
N SER A 223 0.34 24.91 -1.52
CA SER A 223 -0.61 25.98 -1.17
C SER A 223 -0.81 26.11 0.34
N VAL A 224 -0.98 24.97 1.03
CA VAL A 224 -1.03 24.89 2.50
C VAL A 224 0.23 25.47 3.14
N TRP A 225 1.40 25.09 2.62
CA TRP A 225 2.68 25.57 3.14
C TRP A 225 2.86 27.07 2.96
N LYS A 226 2.34 27.66 1.90
CA LYS A 226 2.32 29.12 1.71
C LYS A 226 1.60 29.85 2.84
N ILE A 227 0.56 29.24 3.42
CA ILE A 227 -0.16 29.82 4.58
C ILE A 227 0.71 29.67 5.84
N VAL A 228 1.28 28.48 6.10
CA VAL A 228 2.12 28.19 7.26
C VAL A 228 3.37 29.07 7.28
N ASN A 229 4.07 29.20 6.14
CA ASN A 229 5.33 29.90 6.03
C ASN A 229 5.23 31.41 6.35
N LYS A 230 4.06 32.02 6.14
CA LYS A 230 3.84 33.42 6.50
C LYS A 230 4.04 33.69 7.99
N SER A 231 3.67 32.76 8.86
CA SER A 231 3.75 32.89 10.31
C SER A 231 4.94 32.13 10.92
N HIS A 232 5.51 31.19 10.19
CA HIS A 232 6.61 30.33 10.62
C HIS A 232 7.69 30.18 9.53
N PRO A 233 8.34 31.29 9.12
CA PRO A 233 9.34 31.28 8.04
C PRO A 233 10.62 30.52 8.38
N ASP A 234 10.82 30.21 9.64
CA ASP A 234 11.95 29.44 10.18
C ASP A 234 11.71 27.91 10.15
N TRP A 235 10.52 27.49 9.73
CA TRP A 235 10.20 26.08 9.47
C TRP A 235 10.32 25.76 7.99
N LYS A 236 10.62 24.49 7.68
CA LYS A 236 10.65 23.97 6.32
C LYS A 236 9.81 22.71 6.17
N ILE A 237 9.40 22.41 4.95
CA ILE A 237 8.79 21.14 4.60
C ILE A 237 9.67 20.37 3.60
N GLU A 238 9.94 19.11 3.91
CA GLU A 238 10.66 18.19 3.06
C GLU A 238 9.68 17.24 2.39
N VAL A 239 9.73 17.19 1.05
CA VAL A 239 8.91 16.31 0.22
C VAL A 239 9.81 15.23 -0.38
N TRP A 240 9.71 14.02 0.13
CA TRP A 240 10.53 12.89 -0.29
C TRP A 240 9.82 12.02 -1.32
N GLY A 241 10.43 11.79 -2.46
CA GLY A 241 9.93 10.92 -3.52
C GLY A 241 10.23 11.45 -4.91
N GLU A 242 9.88 10.64 -5.90
CA GLU A 242 10.01 10.95 -7.33
C GLU A 242 8.66 10.73 -8.02
N GLY A 243 8.47 11.34 -9.21
CA GLY A 243 7.27 11.16 -10.01
C GLY A 243 7.16 12.15 -11.15
N ASN A 244 6.12 11.95 -11.95
CA ASN A 244 5.89 12.71 -13.17
C ASN A 244 5.54 14.19 -12.95
N LEU A 245 5.10 14.58 -11.75
CA LEU A 245 4.76 15.97 -11.43
C LEU A 245 5.93 16.78 -10.86
N LYS A 246 7.15 16.23 -10.79
CA LYS A 246 8.31 16.92 -10.19
C LYS A 246 8.54 18.31 -10.74
N THR A 247 8.55 18.47 -12.07
CA THR A 247 8.80 19.75 -12.75
C THR A 247 7.68 20.76 -12.48
N GLU A 248 6.43 20.31 -12.49
CA GLU A 248 5.26 21.15 -12.23
C GLU A 248 5.26 21.64 -10.77
N LEU A 249 5.54 20.76 -9.83
CA LEU A 249 5.62 21.11 -8.41
C LEU A 249 6.78 22.08 -8.14
N GLN A 250 7.93 21.90 -8.77
CA GLN A 250 9.05 22.84 -8.65
C GLN A 250 8.66 24.24 -9.18
N HIS A 251 8.03 24.30 -10.33
CA HIS A 251 7.54 25.58 -10.88
C HIS A 251 6.53 26.26 -9.94
N GLN A 252 5.64 25.50 -9.30
CA GLN A 252 4.70 26.03 -8.31
C GLN A 252 5.43 26.58 -7.06
N ILE A 253 6.45 25.89 -6.57
CA ILE A 253 7.30 26.34 -5.46
C ILE A 253 7.97 27.67 -5.81
N ASP A 254 8.62 27.75 -6.97
CA ASP A 254 9.36 28.92 -7.43
C ASP A 254 8.43 30.14 -7.60
N SER A 255 7.31 29.94 -8.29
CA SER A 255 6.32 31.01 -8.52
C SER A 255 5.59 31.46 -7.23
N SER A 256 5.58 30.63 -6.21
CA SER A 256 5.02 30.96 -4.89
C SER A 256 6.02 31.62 -3.95
N GLY A 257 7.29 31.75 -4.32
CA GLY A 257 8.36 32.29 -3.47
C GLY A 257 8.70 31.40 -2.27
N LEU A 258 8.63 30.06 -2.44
CA LEU A 258 8.80 29.09 -1.34
C LEU A 258 10.05 28.22 -1.49
N THR A 259 11.00 28.61 -2.36
CA THR A 259 12.21 27.85 -2.67
C THR A 259 13.09 27.52 -1.46
N ASP A 260 13.10 28.38 -0.45
CA ASP A 260 13.91 28.19 0.77
C ASP A 260 13.21 27.34 1.83
N SER A 261 11.89 27.11 1.71
CA SER A 261 11.08 26.48 2.74
C SER A 261 10.34 25.21 2.29
N VAL A 262 10.18 24.97 0.97
CA VAL A 262 9.62 23.73 0.40
C VAL A 262 10.70 23.04 -0.42
N LEU A 263 11.14 21.86 0.03
CA LEU A 263 12.29 21.18 -0.54
C LEU A 263 11.86 19.84 -1.16
N LEU A 264 12.00 19.69 -2.48
CA LEU A 264 11.82 18.41 -3.19
C LEU A 264 13.13 17.59 -3.07
N MET A 265 13.14 16.63 -2.13
CA MET A 265 14.35 15.91 -1.71
C MET A 265 14.74 14.74 -2.62
N GLY A 266 13.85 14.34 -3.54
CA GLY A 266 14.07 13.16 -4.36
C GLY A 266 13.84 11.84 -3.61
N TYR A 267 14.29 10.73 -4.23
CA TYR A 267 14.12 9.38 -3.69
C TYR A 267 15.16 9.04 -2.63
N THR A 268 14.74 8.30 -1.60
CA THR A 268 15.64 7.71 -0.60
C THR A 268 15.28 6.26 -0.33
N ASN A 269 16.30 5.43 -0.08
CA ASN A 269 16.12 4.05 0.41
C ASN A 269 15.93 4.00 1.93
N ASN A 270 16.14 5.11 2.63
CA ASN A 270 16.13 5.16 4.10
C ASN A 270 15.22 6.30 4.60
N ILE A 271 13.93 6.21 4.27
CA ILE A 271 12.95 7.22 4.67
C ILE A 271 12.77 7.30 6.19
N ILE A 272 12.94 6.17 6.89
CA ILE A 272 12.81 6.08 8.35
C ILE A 272 13.80 7.02 9.06
N THR A 273 15.04 7.11 8.56
CA THR A 273 16.01 8.07 9.12
C THR A 273 15.54 9.51 8.92
N LYS A 274 14.90 9.82 7.80
CA LYS A 274 14.38 11.15 7.51
C LYS A 274 13.17 11.49 8.38
N PHE A 275 12.30 10.53 8.64
CA PHE A 275 11.21 10.70 9.60
C PHE A 275 11.76 10.97 11.01
N ALA A 276 12.78 10.24 11.46
CA ALA A 276 13.40 10.49 12.76
C ALA A 276 14.09 11.87 12.89
N GLU A 277 14.39 12.53 11.78
CA GLU A 277 14.96 13.88 11.72
C GLU A 277 13.90 14.99 11.65
N ALA A 278 12.60 14.67 11.50
CA ALA A 278 11.52 15.64 11.38
C ALA A 278 10.71 15.79 12.69
N SER A 279 9.74 16.69 12.71
CA SER A 279 8.90 16.96 13.89
C SER A 279 7.40 16.75 13.68
N ILE A 280 6.93 16.82 12.43
CA ILE A 280 5.51 16.65 12.07
C ILE A 280 5.47 15.92 10.72
N PHE A 281 4.62 14.91 10.60
CA PHE A 281 4.34 14.29 9.31
C PHE A 281 3.03 14.83 8.73
N VAL A 282 3.01 15.10 7.41
CA VAL A 282 1.79 15.56 6.72
C VAL A 282 1.45 14.63 5.57
N CYS A 283 0.16 14.25 5.47
CA CYS A 283 -0.38 13.50 4.34
C CYS A 283 -1.45 14.32 3.63
N SER A 284 -1.17 14.73 2.40
CA SER A 284 -2.08 15.52 1.56
C SER A 284 -2.83 14.72 0.51
N SER A 285 -2.79 13.39 0.57
CA SER A 285 -3.34 12.50 -0.45
C SER A 285 -4.84 12.71 -0.67
N SER A 286 -5.27 12.60 -1.92
CA SER A 286 -6.69 12.62 -2.29
C SER A 286 -7.39 11.29 -2.03
N PHE A 287 -6.66 10.19 -2.06
CA PHE A 287 -7.10 8.84 -1.70
C PHE A 287 -5.89 7.94 -1.43
N GLU A 288 -6.08 6.90 -0.63
CA GLU A 288 -5.06 5.90 -0.30
C GLU A 288 -5.63 4.48 -0.48
N GLY A 289 -4.77 3.47 -0.48
CA GLY A 289 -5.18 2.08 -0.28
C GLY A 289 -5.08 1.66 1.19
N PHE A 290 -4.10 2.26 1.89
CA PHE A 290 -3.87 2.08 3.32
C PHE A 290 -3.19 3.31 3.94
N GLY A 291 -2.12 3.81 3.29
CA GLY A 291 -1.32 4.89 3.84
C GLY A 291 -0.13 4.39 4.66
N LEU A 292 0.59 3.36 4.17
CA LEU A 292 1.74 2.77 4.87
C LEU A 292 2.74 3.83 5.36
N VAL A 293 2.95 4.89 4.58
CA VAL A 293 3.85 5.99 4.93
C VAL A 293 3.43 6.73 6.21
N ILE A 294 2.13 6.76 6.53
CA ILE A 294 1.61 7.32 7.78
C ILE A 294 2.09 6.46 8.94
N VAL A 295 1.92 5.14 8.84
CA VAL A 295 2.34 4.20 9.88
C VAL A 295 3.86 4.21 10.04
N GLU A 296 4.62 4.31 8.94
CA GLU A 296 6.08 4.46 8.96
C GLU A 296 6.51 5.75 9.70
N ALA A 297 5.84 6.87 9.47
CA ALA A 297 6.11 8.12 10.19
C ALA A 297 5.72 8.03 11.67
N MET A 298 4.56 7.45 11.98
CA MET A 298 4.11 7.20 13.36
C MET A 298 5.08 6.30 14.13
N SER A 299 5.70 5.32 13.48
CA SER A 299 6.70 4.44 14.10
C SER A 299 7.97 5.18 14.53
N CYS A 300 8.25 6.33 13.91
CA CYS A 300 9.30 7.27 14.34
C CYS A 300 8.82 8.25 15.42
N GLY A 301 7.57 8.16 15.87
CA GLY A 301 6.97 9.05 16.84
C GLY A 301 6.61 10.43 16.29
N LEU A 302 6.31 10.55 15.00
CA LEU A 302 5.82 11.81 14.44
C LEU A 302 4.31 11.93 14.63
N PRO A 303 3.80 13.05 15.19
CA PRO A 303 2.39 13.39 15.12
C PRO A 303 2.01 13.63 13.66
N VAL A 304 0.80 13.20 13.28
CA VAL A 304 0.33 13.23 11.90
C VAL A 304 -0.72 14.30 11.68
N VAL A 305 -0.59 15.09 10.62
CA VAL A 305 -1.67 15.93 10.10
C VAL A 305 -2.04 15.42 8.71
N SER A 306 -3.28 14.97 8.52
CA SER A 306 -3.68 14.32 7.28
C SER A 306 -5.00 14.85 6.75
N TYR A 307 -5.13 14.89 5.42
CA TYR A 307 -6.47 14.87 4.87
C TYR A 307 -7.16 13.55 5.23
N SER A 308 -8.45 13.62 5.58
CA SER A 308 -9.34 12.47 5.85
C SER A 308 -9.78 11.81 4.54
N CYS A 309 -8.82 11.54 3.65
CA CYS A 309 -9.12 10.96 2.34
C CYS A 309 -9.64 9.51 2.47
N PRO A 310 -10.34 9.00 1.43
CA PRO A 310 -10.82 7.63 1.44
C PRO A 310 -9.71 6.60 1.65
N CYS A 311 -9.98 5.65 2.52
CA CYS A 311 -9.22 4.44 2.84
C CYS A 311 -7.80 4.68 3.37
N GLY A 312 -7.68 4.65 4.68
CA GLY A 312 -6.39 4.66 5.38
C GLY A 312 -6.30 5.67 6.52
N PRO A 313 -6.22 6.97 6.28
CA PRO A 313 -6.00 7.93 7.37
C PRO A 313 -6.96 7.80 8.55
N LYS A 314 -8.26 7.58 8.29
CA LYS A 314 -9.28 7.43 9.34
C LYS A 314 -9.18 6.13 10.13
N ASP A 315 -8.59 5.08 9.55
CA ASP A 315 -8.37 3.80 10.23
C ASP A 315 -7.07 3.81 11.04
N ILE A 316 -6.10 4.64 10.62
CA ILE A 316 -4.78 4.70 11.22
C ILE A 316 -4.71 5.74 12.34
N ILE A 317 -5.25 6.93 12.09
CA ILE A 317 -5.10 8.11 12.97
C ILE A 317 -6.28 8.19 13.95
N SER A 318 -5.98 8.31 15.24
CA SER A 318 -6.94 8.67 16.29
C SER A 318 -6.96 10.18 16.43
N GLU A 319 -8.07 10.79 15.97
CA GLU A 319 -8.26 12.26 15.98
C GLU A 319 -8.03 12.85 17.37
N GLY A 320 -7.10 13.81 17.45
CA GLY A 320 -6.77 14.51 18.69
C GLY A 320 -5.76 13.80 19.60
N ASP A 321 -5.54 12.49 19.42
CA ASP A 321 -4.59 11.71 20.23
C ASP A 321 -3.21 11.63 19.58
N ASP A 322 -3.14 11.10 18.36
CA ASP A 322 -1.88 10.86 17.64
C ASP A 322 -1.76 11.67 16.34
N GLY A 323 -2.83 12.41 15.98
CA GLY A 323 -2.84 13.28 14.81
C GLY A 323 -4.14 14.05 14.64
N PHE A 324 -4.23 14.74 13.50
CA PHE A 324 -5.42 15.50 13.10
C PHE A 324 -5.88 15.10 11.70
N LEU A 325 -7.19 14.96 11.53
CA LEU A 325 -7.85 14.64 10.27
C LEU A 325 -8.62 15.87 9.77
N VAL A 326 -8.30 16.32 8.55
CA VAL A 326 -8.90 17.50 7.93
C VAL A 326 -9.63 17.07 6.65
N PRO A 327 -10.80 17.62 6.31
CA PRO A 327 -11.47 17.32 5.06
C PRO A 327 -10.57 17.52 3.84
N VAL A 328 -10.67 16.64 2.84
CA VAL A 328 -9.88 16.77 1.60
C VAL A 328 -10.18 18.10 0.91
N GLY A 329 -9.14 18.86 0.62
CA GLY A 329 -9.24 20.18 -0.02
C GLY A 329 -9.42 21.35 0.95
N ASP A 330 -9.58 21.13 2.24
CA ASP A 330 -9.54 22.21 3.25
C ASP A 330 -8.09 22.60 3.56
N GLU A 331 -7.50 23.37 2.67
CA GLU A 331 -6.12 23.85 2.78
C GLU A 331 -5.91 24.72 4.02
N THR A 332 -6.90 25.51 4.39
CA THR A 332 -6.86 26.38 5.56
C THR A 332 -6.88 25.56 6.86
N GLY A 333 -7.74 24.55 6.93
CA GLY A 333 -7.80 23.61 8.04
C GLY A 333 -6.49 22.85 8.22
N LEU A 334 -5.91 22.34 7.11
CA LEU A 334 -4.64 21.61 7.17
C LEU A 334 -3.49 22.53 7.64
N ALA A 335 -3.41 23.78 7.13
CA ALA A 335 -2.44 24.76 7.57
C ALA A 335 -2.61 25.12 9.05
N SER A 336 -3.85 25.22 9.52
CA SER A 336 -4.18 25.52 10.92
C SER A 336 -3.67 24.42 11.85
N GLN A 337 -3.90 23.14 11.55
CA GLN A 337 -3.44 22.01 12.38
C GLN A 337 -1.91 21.88 12.37
N ILE A 338 -1.26 22.09 11.23
CA ILE A 338 0.21 22.16 11.17
C ILE A 338 0.73 23.29 12.07
N THR A 339 0.17 24.49 11.94
CA THR A 339 0.55 25.67 12.74
C THR A 339 0.30 25.43 14.24
N TYR A 340 -0.78 24.73 14.58
CA TYR A 340 -1.11 24.40 15.96
C TYR A 340 -0.04 23.49 16.59
N LEU A 341 0.41 22.45 15.85
CA LEU A 341 1.51 21.60 16.31
C LEU A 341 2.87 22.32 16.33
N ILE A 342 3.12 23.23 15.40
CA ILE A 342 4.35 24.07 15.42
C ILE A 342 4.44 24.87 16.72
N LYS A 343 3.34 25.53 17.11
CA LYS A 343 3.28 26.39 18.30
C LYS A 343 3.27 25.66 19.63
N ASN A 344 2.81 24.40 19.65
CA ASN A 344 2.58 23.65 20.88
C ASN A 344 3.55 22.47 21.00
N GLU A 345 4.78 22.72 21.45
CA GLU A 345 5.80 21.68 21.61
C GLU A 345 5.34 20.55 22.54
N THR A 346 4.73 20.88 23.67
CA THR A 346 4.23 19.89 24.65
C THR A 346 3.21 18.95 24.01
N LEU A 347 2.23 19.49 23.27
CA LEU A 347 1.25 18.69 22.55
C LEU A 347 1.91 17.85 21.46
N ARG A 348 2.84 18.42 20.71
CA ARG A 348 3.59 17.72 19.67
C ARG A 348 4.35 16.51 20.20
N LEU A 349 5.00 16.65 21.37
CA LEU A 349 5.69 15.56 22.07
C LEU A 349 4.71 14.49 22.57
N GLN A 350 3.58 14.90 23.14
CA GLN A 350 2.54 13.98 23.61
C GLN A 350 1.93 13.18 22.46
N MET A 351 1.50 13.85 21.41
CA MET A 351 0.96 13.20 20.20
C MET A 351 1.98 12.28 19.53
N GLY A 352 3.25 12.69 19.46
CA GLY A 352 4.30 11.84 18.91
C GLY A 352 4.50 10.56 19.70
N ASN A 353 4.35 10.59 21.01
CA ASN A 353 4.39 9.37 21.82
C ASN A 353 3.18 8.45 21.54
N PHE A 354 1.97 9.00 21.42
CA PHE A 354 0.78 8.23 21.06
C PHE A 354 0.90 7.66 19.64
N SER A 355 1.40 8.43 18.67
CA SER A 355 1.71 7.94 17.31
C SER A 355 2.60 6.72 17.35
N TYR A 356 3.69 6.76 18.11
CA TYR A 356 4.58 5.60 18.26
C TYR A 356 3.84 4.38 18.84
N LEU A 357 3.10 4.57 19.92
CA LEU A 357 2.34 3.48 20.56
C LEU A 357 1.31 2.88 19.60
N ARG A 358 0.57 3.73 18.88
CA ARG A 358 -0.42 3.31 17.88
C ARG A 358 0.22 2.50 16.76
N SER A 359 1.42 2.89 16.29
CA SER A 359 2.12 2.20 15.21
C SER A 359 2.46 0.74 15.54
N GLN A 360 2.58 0.38 16.84
CA GLN A 360 2.85 -0.99 17.27
C GLN A 360 1.72 -1.98 16.93
N ALA A 361 0.50 -1.47 16.71
CA ALA A 361 -0.60 -2.29 16.19
C ALA A 361 -0.32 -2.84 14.78
N TYR A 362 0.60 -2.22 14.05
CA TYR A 362 1.02 -2.59 12.69
C TYR A 362 2.38 -3.29 12.65
N SER A 363 2.90 -3.76 13.80
CA SER A 363 4.15 -4.52 13.82
C SER A 363 4.04 -5.79 12.97
N MET A 364 5.16 -6.20 12.36
CA MET A 364 5.19 -7.40 11.51
C MET A 364 4.67 -8.62 12.27
N SER A 365 5.12 -8.84 13.50
CA SER A 365 4.73 -9.98 14.31
C SER A 365 3.22 -10.03 14.55
N ARG A 366 2.60 -8.89 14.88
CA ARG A 366 1.15 -8.81 15.13
C ARG A 366 0.34 -9.08 13.86
N ILE A 367 0.72 -8.48 12.74
CA ILE A 367 0.00 -8.69 11.47
C ILE A 367 0.17 -10.13 10.97
N ILE A 368 1.35 -10.72 11.12
CA ILE A 368 1.57 -12.12 10.74
C ILE A 368 0.73 -13.06 11.61
N SER A 369 0.58 -12.81 12.91
CA SER A 369 -0.30 -13.63 13.76
C SER A 369 -1.77 -13.60 13.29
N ILE A 370 -2.25 -12.46 12.76
CA ILE A 370 -3.60 -12.38 12.18
C ILE A 370 -3.69 -13.25 10.92
N TRP A 371 -2.67 -13.18 10.05
CA TRP A 371 -2.60 -14.02 8.85
C TRP A 371 -2.55 -15.51 9.19
N GLU A 372 -1.76 -15.92 10.19
CA GLU A 372 -1.68 -17.32 10.63
C GLU A 372 -3.03 -17.81 11.13
N SER A 373 -3.73 -16.99 11.93
CA SER A 373 -5.08 -17.34 12.43
C SER A 373 -6.05 -17.57 11.27
N LEU A 374 -6.02 -16.71 10.24
CA LEU A 374 -6.82 -16.89 9.04
C LEU A 374 -6.44 -18.18 8.27
N PHE A 375 -5.16 -18.48 8.13
CA PHE A 375 -4.72 -19.69 7.44
C PHE A 375 -5.15 -20.97 8.18
N ILE A 376 -5.06 -20.99 9.51
CA ILE A 376 -5.51 -22.10 10.33
C ILE A 376 -7.02 -22.32 10.17
N GLU A 377 -7.83 -21.24 10.24
CA GLU A 377 -9.28 -21.30 10.02
C GLU A 377 -9.61 -21.95 8.66
N LEU A 378 -8.98 -21.48 7.59
CA LEU A 378 -9.25 -21.94 6.24
C LEU A 378 -8.82 -23.42 6.03
N THR A 379 -7.67 -23.81 6.56
CA THR A 379 -7.17 -25.18 6.40
C THR A 379 -7.95 -26.21 7.24
N GLN A 380 -8.51 -25.80 8.39
CA GLN A 380 -9.39 -26.66 9.19
C GLN A 380 -10.75 -26.86 8.50
N ASN A 381 -11.35 -25.80 8.00
CA ASN A 381 -12.63 -25.86 7.29
C ASN A 381 -12.54 -26.72 6.01
N SER A 382 -11.44 -26.64 5.27
CA SER A 382 -11.22 -27.47 4.07
C SER A 382 -11.15 -28.97 4.40
N ARG A 383 -10.59 -29.36 5.56
CA ARG A 383 -10.54 -30.78 6.00
C ARG A 383 -11.89 -31.33 6.42
N ILE A 384 -12.75 -30.50 7.03
CA ILE A 384 -14.11 -30.90 7.45
C ILE A 384 -15.00 -31.15 6.23
N ILE A 385 -14.85 -30.37 5.16
CA ILE A 385 -15.65 -30.53 3.92
C ILE A 385 -15.18 -31.74 3.10
N ALA A 386 -13.93 -32.16 3.24
CA ALA A 386 -13.35 -33.30 2.53
C ALA A 386 -13.53 -34.65 3.23
N SER A 387 -13.95 -34.67 4.50
CA SER A 387 -14.33 -35.85 5.28
C SER A 387 -15.83 -36.15 5.20
#